data_752365b53586122af30ea39d1804ea65
#
_entry.id   752365b53586122af30ea39d1804ea65
#
_cell.length_a   1.000
_cell.length_b   1.000
_cell.length_c   1.000
_cell.angle_alpha   90.00
_cell.angle_beta   90.00
_cell.angle_gamma   90.00
#
_symmetry.space_group_name_H-M   'P 1'
#
loop_
_entity.id
_entity.type
_entity.pdbx_description
1 polymer ?
#
loop_
_entity_poly.entity_id
_entity_poly.type
_entity_poly.pdbx_seq_one_letter_code
_entity_poly.pdbx_strand_id
1 'polypeptide(L)'
;MKFKSIISTITLLCLLFLASCVYNKKTSLEAFKQDVYTPEYATGFKILGAKNAQSTLIQVSNPWQGAKNVTMSYFISRNGELPPTGFTGPTIPAGAQHIVCMSSSYIAMLDALGQVDRIVAVSGINYIANPYILAHRDSIKDMGPEINYELLLGLKPDVVLLYGIGDAQTAVTDKLKELAIPYMYVGEYLEESPLGKAEWLVALSELTDSRDKGIDVFREIPKRYQALKDLTASVEQRPTVMFNTP
;
A
#
# COMPACT_ATOMS: atom_id res chain seq x y z
N MET A 1 -30.91 23.87 48.08
CA MET A 1 -29.77 24.30 47.24
C MET A 1 -29.03 23.19 46.52
N LYS A 2 -28.91 21.96 47.05
CA LYS A 2 -28.18 20.85 46.44
C LYS A 2 -28.81 20.28 45.14
N PHE A 3 -30.15 20.32 45.01
CA PHE A 3 -30.86 19.73 43.86
C PHE A 3 -30.69 20.54 42.55
N LYS A 4 -30.62 21.86 42.59
CA LYS A 4 -30.39 22.73 41.44
C LYS A 4 -28.96 22.59 40.88
N SER A 5 -27.98 22.30 41.74
CA SER A 5 -26.59 22.09 41.33
C SER A 5 -26.42 20.77 40.54
N ILE A 6 -27.11 19.69 40.94
CA ILE A 6 -27.05 18.39 40.28
C ILE A 6 -27.66 18.43 38.86
N ILE A 7 -28.81 19.11 38.72
CA ILE A 7 -29.46 19.29 37.43
C ILE A 7 -28.57 20.10 36.46
N SER A 8 -27.92 21.16 36.96
CA SER A 8 -27.00 21.98 36.14
C SER A 8 -25.78 21.18 35.68
N THR A 9 -25.24 20.30 36.53
CA THR A 9 -24.08 19.45 36.17
C THR A 9 -24.45 18.37 35.17
N ILE A 10 -25.64 17.76 35.28
CA ILE A 10 -26.13 16.76 34.32
C ILE A 10 -26.41 17.42 32.95
N THR A 11 -26.99 18.62 32.94
CA THR A 11 -27.24 19.35 31.68
C THR A 11 -25.95 19.74 30.97
N LEU A 12 -24.91 20.14 31.72
CA LEU A 12 -23.60 20.46 31.17
C LEU A 12 -22.90 19.21 30.63
N LEU A 13 -23.06 18.05 31.30
CA LEU A 13 -22.50 16.78 30.83
C LEU A 13 -23.20 16.27 29.55
N CYS A 14 -24.53 16.43 29.45
CA CYS A 14 -25.29 16.11 28.23
C CYS A 14 -24.92 17.03 27.05
N LEU A 15 -24.64 18.30 27.27
CA LEU A 15 -24.18 19.23 26.25
C LEU A 15 -22.79 18.87 25.70
N LEU A 16 -21.91 18.33 26.55
CA LEU A 16 -20.60 17.83 26.10
C LEU A 16 -20.69 16.57 25.24
N PHE A 17 -21.69 15.71 25.46
CA PHE A 17 -21.94 14.53 24.60
C PHE A 17 -22.57 14.88 23.25
N LEU A 18 -23.28 16.00 23.13
CA LEU A 18 -23.86 16.44 21.85
C LEU A 18 -22.85 17.14 20.93
N ALA A 19 -21.71 17.61 21.46
CA ALA A 19 -20.64 18.21 20.66
C ALA A 19 -19.76 17.19 19.93
N SER A 20 -19.95 15.88 20.14
CA SER A 20 -19.17 14.79 19.52
C SER A 20 -19.72 14.29 18.19
N CYS A 21 -20.73 14.93 17.59
CA CYS A 21 -21.01 14.72 16.19
C CYS A 21 -19.93 15.41 15.34
N VAL A 22 -18.78 14.75 15.16
CA VAL A 22 -17.86 15.07 14.09
C VAL A 22 -18.65 14.92 12.79
N TYR A 23 -19.11 16.05 12.27
CA TYR A 23 -19.71 16.09 10.92
C TYR A 23 -18.61 15.74 9.94
N ASN A 24 -18.52 14.46 9.61
CA ASN A 24 -17.56 13.93 8.65
C ASN A 24 -18.00 14.39 7.25
N LYS A 25 -17.66 15.64 6.90
CA LYS A 25 -17.93 16.21 5.59
C LYS A 25 -17.11 15.42 4.58
N LYS A 26 -17.77 14.58 3.77
CA LYS A 26 -17.11 13.86 2.68
C LYS A 26 -16.43 14.86 1.77
N THR A 27 -15.12 14.72 1.63
CA THR A 27 -14.32 15.50 0.67
C THR A 27 -14.70 15.07 -0.75
N SER A 28 -14.71 15.99 -1.71
CA SER A 28 -14.92 15.61 -3.11
C SER A 28 -13.66 14.95 -3.68
N LEU A 29 -13.82 14.04 -4.64
CA LEU A 29 -12.69 13.39 -5.31
C LEU A 29 -11.78 14.43 -5.99
N GLU A 30 -12.37 15.49 -6.55
CA GLU A 30 -11.65 16.57 -7.20
C GLU A 30 -10.75 17.41 -6.26
N ALA A 31 -10.96 17.31 -4.94
CA ALA A 31 -10.13 18.01 -3.97
C ALA A 31 -8.75 17.35 -3.77
N PHE A 32 -8.61 16.07 -4.15
CA PHE A 32 -7.34 15.35 -4.07
C PHE A 32 -6.43 15.69 -5.26
N LYS A 33 -5.86 16.89 -5.22
CA LYS A 33 -4.98 17.46 -6.27
C LYS A 33 -3.60 17.85 -5.74
N GLN A 34 -3.41 17.83 -4.43
CA GLN A 34 -2.15 18.20 -3.82
C GLN A 34 -1.19 17.02 -3.91
N ASP A 35 -0.05 17.20 -4.55
CA ASP A 35 1.01 16.22 -4.55
C ASP A 35 1.56 16.09 -3.12
N VAL A 36 1.34 14.92 -2.51
CA VAL A 36 1.89 14.53 -1.22
C VAL A 36 3.25 13.88 -1.42
N TYR A 37 3.36 13.09 -2.48
CA TYR A 37 4.61 12.51 -2.94
C TYR A 37 4.58 12.33 -4.45
N THR A 38 5.56 12.91 -5.12
CA THR A 38 5.82 12.71 -6.55
C THR A 38 7.10 11.92 -6.68
N PRO A 39 7.06 10.70 -7.24
CA PRO A 39 8.25 9.90 -7.45
C PRO A 39 9.27 10.60 -8.35
N GLU A 40 10.56 10.38 -8.04
CA GLU A 40 11.69 10.89 -8.82
C GLU A 40 12.09 9.92 -9.95
N TYR A 41 11.96 8.62 -9.70
CA TYR A 41 12.41 7.54 -10.59
C TYR A 41 11.27 6.66 -11.08
N ALA A 42 10.26 6.42 -10.24
CA ALA A 42 9.09 5.63 -10.61
C ALA A 42 8.11 6.45 -11.44
N THR A 43 7.45 5.80 -12.38
CA THR A 43 6.46 6.41 -13.28
C THR A 43 5.05 5.89 -13.05
N GLY A 44 4.95 4.74 -12.37
CA GLY A 44 3.72 3.98 -12.23
C GLY A 44 2.81 4.44 -11.10
N PHE A 45 3.25 5.31 -10.17
CA PHE A 45 2.39 5.77 -9.08
C PHE A 45 2.59 7.24 -8.71
N LYS A 46 1.64 7.78 -7.97
CA LYS A 46 1.75 9.05 -7.23
C LYS A 46 0.82 9.03 -6.02
N ILE A 47 1.11 9.87 -5.02
CA ILE A 47 0.31 10.02 -3.81
C ILE A 47 -0.25 11.43 -3.75
N LEU A 48 -1.58 11.52 -3.71
CA LEU A 48 -2.31 12.79 -3.71
C LEU A 48 -3.03 12.99 -2.39
N GLY A 49 -3.09 14.23 -1.96
CA GLY A 49 -3.83 14.68 -0.78
C GLY A 49 -4.86 15.76 -1.11
N ALA A 50 -5.62 16.13 -0.09
CA ALA A 50 -6.55 17.27 -0.14
C ALA A 50 -6.33 18.18 1.08
N LYS A 51 -6.54 19.50 0.89
CA LYS A 51 -6.22 20.53 1.91
C LYS A 51 -6.81 20.27 3.31
N ASN A 52 -7.95 19.60 3.39
CA ASN A 52 -8.68 19.38 4.64
C ASN A 52 -8.90 17.88 4.92
N ALA A 53 -8.05 17.01 4.39
CA ALA A 53 -8.07 15.58 4.63
C ALA A 53 -6.71 15.11 5.10
N GLN A 54 -6.68 14.14 6.01
CA GLN A 54 -5.47 13.43 6.40
C GLN A 54 -5.26 12.18 5.52
N SER A 55 -6.35 11.65 5.00
CA SER A 55 -6.37 10.55 4.04
C SER A 55 -5.78 10.97 2.70
N THR A 56 -5.28 10.00 1.96
CA THR A 56 -4.63 10.21 0.66
C THR A 56 -5.22 9.28 -0.40
N LEU A 57 -4.92 9.60 -1.65
CA LEU A 57 -5.14 8.71 -2.79
C LEU A 57 -3.79 8.27 -3.35
N ILE A 58 -3.58 6.96 -3.41
CA ILE A 58 -2.53 6.40 -4.27
C ILE A 58 -3.16 6.18 -5.65
N GLN A 59 -2.58 6.82 -6.67
CA GLN A 59 -2.95 6.55 -8.06
C GLN A 59 -1.87 5.70 -8.70
N VAL A 60 -2.27 4.60 -9.32
CA VAL A 60 -1.41 3.68 -10.05
C VAL A 60 -1.78 3.73 -11.52
N SER A 61 -0.81 4.07 -12.35
CA SER A 61 -0.95 4.16 -13.80
C SER A 61 -0.51 2.84 -14.44
N ASN A 62 -1.31 2.33 -15.38
CA ASN A 62 -1.04 1.09 -16.11
C ASN A 62 -0.64 -0.06 -15.17
N PRO A 63 -1.52 -0.48 -14.26
CA PRO A 63 -1.18 -1.29 -13.09
C PRO A 63 -0.77 -2.74 -13.39
N TRP A 64 -0.84 -3.19 -14.64
CA TRP A 64 -0.42 -4.54 -15.07
C TRP A 64 0.19 -4.52 -16.46
N GLN A 65 0.88 -5.58 -16.79
CA GLN A 65 1.53 -5.74 -18.09
C GLN A 65 0.50 -5.68 -19.24
N GLY A 66 0.75 -4.81 -20.20
CA GLY A 66 -0.13 -4.58 -21.34
C GLY A 66 -1.26 -3.56 -21.09
N ALA A 67 -1.46 -3.08 -19.86
CA ALA A 67 -2.41 -1.99 -19.60
C ALA A 67 -1.99 -0.71 -20.34
N LYS A 68 -2.98 -0.02 -20.93
CA LYS A 68 -2.76 1.25 -21.63
C LYS A 68 -3.86 2.23 -21.24
N ASN A 69 -3.44 3.40 -20.76
CA ASN A 69 -4.35 4.47 -20.33
C ASN A 69 -5.31 4.03 -19.20
N VAL A 70 -4.87 3.10 -18.35
CA VAL A 70 -5.60 2.67 -17.17
C VAL A 70 -5.02 3.36 -15.96
N THR A 71 -5.88 3.96 -15.13
CA THR A 71 -5.50 4.50 -13.83
C THR A 71 -6.40 3.91 -12.77
N MET A 72 -5.81 3.32 -11.74
CA MET A 72 -6.52 2.86 -10.56
C MET A 72 -6.20 3.78 -9.39
N SER A 73 -7.21 4.07 -8.58
CA SER A 73 -7.06 4.91 -7.39
C SER A 73 -7.44 4.11 -6.15
N TYR A 74 -6.65 4.29 -5.09
CA TYR A 74 -6.81 3.62 -3.80
C TYR A 74 -6.91 4.70 -2.73
N PHE A 75 -7.99 4.68 -1.94
CA PHE A 75 -8.16 5.63 -0.85
C PHE A 75 -7.54 5.07 0.42
N ILE A 76 -6.52 5.75 0.93
CA ILE A 76 -5.85 5.38 2.18
C ILE A 76 -6.49 6.18 3.30
N SER A 77 -7.39 5.50 4.03
CA SER A 77 -8.22 6.12 5.07
C SER A 77 -7.44 6.33 6.37
N ARG A 78 -7.40 7.57 6.85
CA ARG A 78 -6.85 7.94 8.16
C ARG A 78 -7.95 8.50 9.06
N ASN A 79 -7.84 8.23 10.37
CA ASN A 79 -8.74 8.75 11.40
C ASN A 79 -10.24 8.54 11.12
N GLY A 80 -10.59 7.43 10.44
CA GLY A 80 -11.96 7.12 10.11
C GLY A 80 -12.58 8.01 9.02
N GLU A 81 -11.76 8.78 8.29
CA GLU A 81 -12.25 9.56 7.15
C GLU A 81 -12.87 8.64 6.10
N LEU A 82 -14.03 9.03 5.60
CA LEU A 82 -14.74 8.28 4.58
C LEU A 82 -14.19 8.61 3.18
N PRO A 83 -14.25 7.65 2.23
CA PRO A 83 -13.82 7.91 0.87
C PRO A 83 -14.61 9.07 0.24
N PRO A 84 -13.99 9.80 -0.70
CA PRO A 84 -14.60 10.94 -1.37
C PRO A 84 -15.94 10.55 -2.04
N THR A 85 -16.84 11.53 -2.17
CA THR A 85 -18.10 11.30 -2.89
C THR A 85 -17.80 10.90 -4.34
N GLY A 86 -18.41 9.81 -4.80
CA GLY A 86 -18.21 9.25 -6.14
C GLY A 86 -16.97 8.37 -6.29
N PHE A 87 -16.20 8.14 -5.21
CA PHE A 87 -15.08 7.21 -5.24
C PHE A 87 -15.58 5.76 -5.29
N THR A 88 -15.06 4.98 -6.23
CA THR A 88 -15.45 3.57 -6.45
C THR A 88 -14.28 2.59 -6.29
N GLY A 89 -13.08 3.11 -6.01
CA GLY A 89 -11.89 2.29 -5.79
C GLY A 89 -11.86 1.62 -4.41
N PRO A 90 -10.88 0.74 -4.17
CA PRO A 90 -10.66 0.16 -2.86
C PRO A 90 -10.33 1.23 -1.80
N THR A 91 -10.90 1.04 -0.60
CA THR A 91 -10.55 1.80 0.60
C THR A 91 -9.70 0.92 1.50
N ILE A 92 -8.51 1.39 1.84
CA ILE A 92 -7.52 0.66 2.63
C ILE A 92 -7.26 1.48 3.89
N PRO A 93 -7.32 0.89 5.09
CA PRO A 93 -6.98 1.61 6.31
C PRO A 93 -5.49 1.97 6.32
N ALA A 94 -5.14 3.20 6.64
CA ALA A 94 -3.76 3.54 6.94
C ALA A 94 -3.33 2.77 8.19
N GLY A 95 -2.07 2.31 8.20
CA GLY A 95 -1.61 1.45 9.27
C GLY A 95 -2.12 0.01 9.18
N ALA A 96 -2.41 -0.50 7.97
CA ALA A 96 -2.81 -1.89 7.70
C ALA A 96 -1.98 -2.89 8.51
N GLN A 97 -2.64 -3.83 9.20
CA GLN A 97 -2.02 -4.84 10.08
C GLN A 97 -2.02 -6.24 9.46
N HIS A 98 -2.97 -6.53 8.57
CA HIS A 98 -3.12 -7.83 7.92
C HIS A 98 -2.89 -7.68 6.42
N ILE A 99 -1.64 -7.84 5.99
CA ILE A 99 -1.22 -7.66 4.60
C ILE A 99 -0.99 -9.02 3.95
N VAL A 100 -1.58 -9.23 2.78
CA VAL A 100 -1.31 -10.39 1.94
C VAL A 100 -0.42 -9.97 0.78
N CYS A 101 0.71 -10.65 0.60
CA CYS A 101 1.71 -10.36 -0.45
C CYS A 101 1.69 -11.43 -1.52
N MET A 102 1.25 -11.08 -2.74
CA MET A 102 1.29 -12.00 -3.89
C MET A 102 2.62 -12.00 -4.62
N SER A 103 3.61 -11.21 -4.18
CA SER A 103 4.98 -11.19 -4.71
C SER A 103 6.00 -11.08 -3.58
N SER A 104 7.17 -11.72 -3.77
CA SER A 104 8.29 -11.65 -2.83
C SER A 104 8.95 -10.26 -2.77
N SER A 105 8.82 -9.45 -3.83
CA SER A 105 9.31 -8.06 -3.84
C SER A 105 8.60 -7.19 -2.80
N TYR A 106 7.29 -7.40 -2.58
CA TYR A 106 6.53 -6.66 -1.56
C TYR A 106 6.97 -7.02 -0.15
N ILE A 107 7.33 -8.30 0.07
CA ILE A 107 7.90 -8.76 1.34
C ILE A 107 9.21 -8.02 1.63
N ALA A 108 10.09 -7.92 0.64
CA ALA A 108 11.36 -7.21 0.77
C ALA A 108 11.18 -5.71 1.06
N MET A 109 10.19 -5.06 0.43
CA MET A 109 9.87 -3.66 0.69
C MET A 109 9.31 -3.45 2.10
N LEU A 110 8.37 -4.31 2.55
CA LEU A 110 7.83 -4.26 3.90
C LEU A 110 8.89 -4.56 4.95
N ASP A 111 9.82 -5.47 4.68
CA ASP A 111 10.95 -5.75 5.56
C ASP A 111 11.89 -4.54 5.69
N ALA A 112 12.24 -3.90 4.57
CA ALA A 112 13.03 -2.67 4.57
C ALA A 112 12.36 -1.52 5.35
N LEU A 113 11.02 -1.49 5.37
CA LEU A 113 10.23 -0.58 6.19
C LEU A 113 10.14 -1.01 7.65
N GLY A 114 10.61 -2.22 8.02
CA GLY A 114 10.41 -2.81 9.34
C GLY A 114 8.94 -3.09 9.64
N GLN A 115 8.19 -3.54 8.64
CA GLN A 115 6.74 -3.82 8.70
C GLN A 115 6.42 -5.26 8.24
N VAL A 116 7.42 -6.13 8.21
CA VAL A 116 7.29 -7.53 7.75
C VAL A 116 6.38 -8.34 8.65
N ASP A 117 6.27 -7.98 9.91
CA ASP A 117 5.41 -8.60 10.93
C ASP A 117 3.90 -8.43 10.67
N ARG A 118 3.53 -7.52 9.77
CA ARG A 118 2.15 -7.31 9.33
C ARG A 118 1.70 -8.28 8.23
N ILE A 119 2.61 -9.11 7.72
CA ILE A 119 2.31 -10.06 6.65
C ILE A 119 1.63 -11.29 7.26
N VAL A 120 0.40 -11.57 6.83
CA VAL A 120 -0.39 -12.71 7.29
C VAL A 120 -0.45 -13.86 6.28
N ALA A 121 -0.19 -13.55 4.99
CA ALA A 121 -0.10 -14.57 3.96
C ALA A 121 0.78 -14.10 2.79
N VAL A 122 1.34 -15.07 2.08
CA VAL A 122 2.23 -14.86 0.92
C VAL A 122 1.91 -15.88 -0.18
N SER A 123 2.26 -15.57 -1.40
CA SER A 123 2.21 -16.53 -2.51
C SER A 123 3.52 -17.30 -2.59
N GLY A 124 3.45 -18.64 -2.61
CA GLY A 124 4.59 -19.52 -2.81
C GLY A 124 5.61 -19.48 -1.68
N ILE A 125 5.17 -19.70 -0.45
CA ILE A 125 5.99 -19.62 0.78
C ILE A 125 7.29 -20.44 0.71
N ASN A 126 7.31 -21.52 -0.08
CA ASN A 126 8.49 -22.35 -0.26
C ASN A 126 9.64 -21.70 -1.04
N TYR A 127 9.33 -20.64 -1.80
CA TYR A 127 10.30 -19.89 -2.62
C TYR A 127 10.76 -18.59 -1.93
N ILE A 128 10.30 -18.33 -0.70
CA ILE A 128 10.61 -17.10 0.04
C ILE A 128 11.79 -17.36 0.96
N ALA A 129 12.86 -16.57 0.80
CA ALA A 129 14.08 -16.65 1.59
C ALA A 129 14.16 -15.60 2.73
N ASN A 130 13.11 -14.78 2.92
CA ASN A 130 13.11 -13.76 3.97
C ASN A 130 13.17 -14.41 5.36
N PRO A 131 14.12 -14.02 6.24
CA PRO A 131 14.32 -14.69 7.55
C PRO A 131 13.10 -14.63 8.46
N TYR A 132 12.35 -13.52 8.45
CA TYR A 132 11.14 -13.40 9.26
C TYR A 132 10.06 -14.38 8.80
N ILE A 133 9.80 -14.44 7.49
CA ILE A 133 8.81 -15.37 6.92
C ILE A 133 9.20 -16.81 7.21
N LEU A 134 10.48 -17.16 7.09
CA LEU A 134 10.98 -18.51 7.40
C LEU A 134 10.78 -18.88 8.87
N ALA A 135 11.02 -17.94 9.78
CA ALA A 135 10.84 -18.16 11.22
C ALA A 135 9.36 -18.27 11.63
N HIS A 136 8.43 -17.72 10.84
CA HIS A 136 7.00 -17.66 11.16
C HIS A 136 6.12 -18.48 10.20
N ARG A 137 6.69 -19.47 9.50
CA ARG A 137 6.00 -20.27 8.47
C ARG A 137 4.71 -20.94 8.96
N ASP A 138 4.64 -21.30 10.24
CA ASP A 138 3.46 -21.97 10.81
C ASP A 138 2.26 -21.02 10.96
N SER A 139 2.52 -19.72 11.13
CA SER A 139 1.49 -18.68 11.31
C SER A 139 1.14 -17.97 10.01
N ILE A 140 2.12 -17.72 9.13
CA ILE A 140 1.92 -17.09 7.84
C ILE A 140 1.37 -18.11 6.84
N LYS A 141 0.27 -17.78 6.18
CA LYS A 141 -0.41 -18.70 5.26
C LYS A 141 0.16 -18.64 3.85
N ASP A 142 0.15 -19.78 3.16
CA ASP A 142 0.47 -19.83 1.72
C ASP A 142 -0.80 -19.69 0.89
N MET A 143 -0.85 -18.64 0.05
CA MET A 143 -1.95 -18.44 -0.92
C MET A 143 -1.88 -19.41 -2.10
N GLY A 144 -0.72 -20.04 -2.32
CA GLY A 144 -0.44 -20.77 -3.54
C GLY A 144 -0.17 -19.84 -4.74
N PRO A 145 -0.08 -20.42 -5.96
CA PRO A 145 0.15 -19.66 -7.18
C PRO A 145 -1.07 -18.83 -7.61
N GLU A 146 -2.27 -19.26 -7.24
CA GLU A 146 -3.54 -18.57 -7.46
C GLU A 146 -4.15 -18.13 -6.13
N ILE A 147 -5.01 -17.12 -6.21
CA ILE A 147 -5.65 -16.57 -5.01
C ILE A 147 -6.67 -17.56 -4.44
N ASN A 148 -6.44 -18.00 -3.22
CA ASN A 148 -7.41 -18.76 -2.44
C ASN A 148 -8.39 -17.81 -1.74
N TYR A 149 -9.55 -17.58 -2.34
CA TYR A 149 -10.55 -16.64 -1.82
C TYR A 149 -11.18 -17.09 -0.49
N GLU A 150 -11.31 -18.40 -0.24
CA GLU A 150 -11.81 -18.91 1.03
C GLU A 150 -10.82 -18.59 2.16
N LEU A 151 -9.54 -18.80 1.92
CA LEU A 151 -8.49 -18.42 2.84
C LEU A 151 -8.46 -16.91 3.11
N LEU A 152 -8.61 -16.09 2.06
CA LEU A 152 -8.69 -14.63 2.21
C LEU A 152 -9.86 -14.20 3.09
N LEU A 153 -11.04 -14.79 2.91
CA LEU A 153 -12.22 -14.50 3.75
C LEU A 153 -11.96 -14.84 5.22
N GLY A 154 -11.24 -15.95 5.49
CA GLY A 154 -10.84 -16.32 6.84
C GLY A 154 -9.83 -15.38 7.46
N LEU A 155 -8.87 -14.88 6.68
CA LEU A 155 -7.80 -13.99 7.13
C LEU A 155 -8.28 -12.54 7.34
N LYS A 156 -9.35 -12.11 6.66
CA LYS A 156 -9.88 -10.74 6.69
C LYS A 156 -8.76 -9.70 6.51
N PRO A 157 -8.03 -9.73 5.38
CA PRO A 157 -6.90 -8.81 5.19
C PRO A 157 -7.36 -7.36 5.07
N ASP A 158 -6.53 -6.45 5.56
CA ASP A 158 -6.68 -5.01 5.34
C ASP A 158 -6.35 -4.64 3.88
N VAL A 159 -5.46 -5.40 3.26
CA VAL A 159 -5.09 -5.25 1.85
C VAL A 159 -4.44 -6.51 1.29
N VAL A 160 -4.77 -6.81 0.02
CA VAL A 160 -4.07 -7.80 -0.81
C VAL A 160 -3.22 -7.04 -1.83
N LEU A 161 -1.90 -7.21 -1.78
CA LEU A 161 -0.96 -6.63 -2.74
C LEU A 161 -0.84 -7.56 -3.95
N LEU A 162 -1.22 -7.05 -5.12
CA LEU A 162 -1.32 -7.80 -6.37
C LEU A 162 -0.25 -7.34 -7.37
N TYR A 163 0.17 -8.25 -8.22
CA TYR A 163 0.77 -7.94 -9.53
C TYR A 163 -0.17 -8.43 -10.63
N GLY A 164 0.00 -7.93 -11.86
CA GLY A 164 -0.88 -8.32 -12.95
C GLY A 164 -0.10 -8.73 -14.19
N ILE A 165 -0.25 -9.99 -14.59
CA ILE A 165 0.31 -10.53 -15.84
C ILE A 165 -0.84 -11.13 -16.65
N GLY A 166 -0.99 -10.66 -17.91
CA GLY A 166 -2.01 -11.17 -18.85
C GLY A 166 -3.42 -10.60 -18.60
N ASP A 167 -4.41 -11.20 -19.26
CA ASP A 167 -5.77 -10.64 -19.39
C ASP A 167 -6.72 -10.97 -18.23
N ALA A 168 -6.31 -11.84 -17.30
CA ALA A 168 -7.19 -12.32 -16.21
C ALA A 168 -7.41 -11.30 -15.06
N GLN A 169 -6.80 -10.11 -15.13
CA GLN A 169 -6.79 -9.17 -14.02
C GLN A 169 -8.17 -8.64 -13.63
N THR A 170 -9.06 -8.48 -14.59
CA THR A 170 -10.43 -8.01 -14.33
C THR A 170 -11.21 -9.01 -13.47
N ALA A 171 -11.10 -10.31 -13.77
CA ALA A 171 -11.80 -11.35 -13.02
C ALA A 171 -11.35 -11.42 -11.55
N VAL A 172 -10.05 -11.24 -11.28
CA VAL A 172 -9.49 -11.20 -9.92
C VAL A 172 -10.05 -9.99 -9.16
N THR A 173 -9.99 -8.80 -9.77
CA THR A 173 -10.47 -7.58 -9.10
C THR A 173 -11.97 -7.58 -8.89
N ASP A 174 -12.76 -8.11 -9.81
CA ASP A 174 -14.22 -8.20 -9.68
C ASP A 174 -14.59 -9.16 -8.54
N LYS A 175 -13.85 -10.28 -8.40
CA LYS A 175 -14.08 -11.21 -7.28
C LYS A 175 -13.69 -10.60 -5.94
N LEU A 176 -12.58 -9.88 -5.85
CA LEU A 176 -12.19 -9.17 -4.62
C LEU A 176 -13.20 -8.08 -4.23
N LYS A 177 -13.75 -7.34 -5.21
CA LYS A 177 -14.83 -6.36 -4.99
C LYS A 177 -16.10 -7.03 -4.49
N GLU A 178 -16.54 -8.14 -5.13
CA GLU A 178 -17.70 -8.92 -4.70
C GLU A 178 -17.58 -9.35 -3.24
N LEU A 179 -16.38 -9.77 -2.83
CA LEU A 179 -16.07 -10.22 -1.47
C LEU A 179 -15.75 -9.07 -0.50
N ALA A 180 -15.80 -7.81 -0.97
CA ALA A 180 -15.42 -6.62 -0.20
C ALA A 180 -14.02 -6.71 0.41
N ILE A 181 -13.07 -7.36 -0.27
CA ILE A 181 -11.66 -7.48 0.14
C ILE A 181 -10.86 -6.34 -0.48
N PRO A 182 -10.23 -5.46 0.32
CA PRO A 182 -9.38 -4.41 -0.22
C PRO A 182 -8.14 -4.97 -0.92
N TYR A 183 -7.76 -4.36 -2.03
CA TYR A 183 -6.58 -4.76 -2.78
C TYR A 183 -5.87 -3.55 -3.38
N MET A 184 -4.59 -3.72 -3.72
CA MET A 184 -3.82 -2.74 -4.48
C MET A 184 -2.87 -3.44 -5.45
N TYR A 185 -2.86 -2.99 -6.70
CA TYR A 185 -1.80 -3.37 -7.64
C TYR A 185 -0.53 -2.59 -7.34
N VAL A 186 0.58 -3.31 -7.27
CA VAL A 186 1.92 -2.75 -7.12
C VAL A 186 2.66 -3.02 -8.42
N GLY A 187 3.01 -1.97 -9.15
CA GLY A 187 3.54 -2.05 -10.52
C GLY A 187 5.05 -1.93 -10.61
N GLU A 188 5.79 -2.22 -9.54
CA GLU A 188 7.24 -2.05 -9.47
C GLU A 188 7.99 -2.82 -10.57
N TYR A 189 7.48 -3.99 -10.93
CA TYR A 189 8.09 -4.83 -11.97
C TYR A 189 7.99 -4.23 -13.38
N LEU A 190 7.06 -3.28 -13.59
CA LEU A 190 6.86 -2.57 -14.85
C LEU A 190 7.83 -1.39 -15.04
N GLU A 191 8.47 -0.93 -13.95
CA GLU A 191 9.42 0.18 -14.03
C GLU A 191 10.67 -0.24 -14.82
N GLU A 192 11.19 0.67 -15.64
CA GLU A 192 12.35 0.41 -16.49
C GLU A 192 13.66 0.45 -15.70
N SER A 193 13.72 1.22 -14.63
CA SER A 193 14.94 1.42 -13.84
C SER A 193 14.90 0.69 -12.50
N PRO A 194 16.04 0.20 -11.99
CA PRO A 194 16.12 -0.36 -10.64
C PRO A 194 15.69 0.62 -9.54
N LEU A 195 15.97 1.92 -9.72
CA LEU A 195 15.56 2.95 -8.78
C LEU A 195 14.06 3.17 -8.80
N GLY A 196 13.42 3.18 -9.99
CA GLY A 196 11.97 3.24 -10.11
C GLY A 196 11.29 2.04 -9.42
N LYS A 197 11.83 0.82 -9.61
CA LYS A 197 11.34 -0.37 -8.90
C LYS A 197 11.41 -0.21 -7.38
N ALA A 198 12.54 0.26 -6.87
CA ALA A 198 12.76 0.43 -5.45
C ALA A 198 11.88 1.53 -4.83
N GLU A 199 11.54 2.58 -5.60
CA GLU A 199 10.76 3.72 -5.10
C GLU A 199 9.31 3.35 -4.73
N TRP A 200 8.79 2.24 -5.24
CA TRP A 200 7.47 1.72 -4.84
C TRP A 200 7.37 1.38 -3.34
N LEU A 201 8.52 1.24 -2.67
CA LEU A 201 8.57 1.14 -1.21
C LEU A 201 7.85 2.31 -0.53
N VAL A 202 7.89 3.53 -1.12
CA VAL A 202 7.18 4.71 -0.59
C VAL A 202 5.66 4.53 -0.71
N ALA A 203 5.16 3.93 -1.81
CA ALA A 203 3.74 3.61 -1.92
C ALA A 203 3.29 2.59 -0.86
N LEU A 204 4.11 1.58 -0.55
CA LEU A 204 3.80 0.62 0.50
C LEU A 204 3.88 1.23 1.90
N SER A 205 4.78 2.18 2.12
CA SER A 205 4.88 2.90 3.41
C SER A 205 3.63 3.72 3.71
N GLU A 206 2.92 4.17 2.67
CA GLU A 206 1.64 4.87 2.81
C GLU A 206 0.56 3.96 3.41
N LEU A 207 0.53 2.67 3.02
CA LEU A 207 -0.40 1.67 3.56
C LEU A 207 -0.15 1.37 5.04
N THR A 208 1.10 1.43 5.46
CA THR A 208 1.52 1.12 6.83
C THR A 208 1.59 2.34 7.74
N ASP A 209 1.11 3.49 7.26
CA ASP A 209 1.16 4.80 7.94
C ASP A 209 2.58 5.21 8.36
N SER A 210 3.56 4.91 7.51
CA SER A 210 4.98 5.15 7.76
C SER A 210 5.69 5.87 6.60
N ARG A 211 4.98 6.78 5.90
CA ARG A 211 5.47 7.50 4.70
C ARG A 211 6.83 8.16 4.92
N ASP A 212 6.99 8.90 6.00
CA ASP A 212 8.25 9.63 6.26
C ASP A 212 9.42 8.65 6.36
N LYS A 213 9.21 7.52 7.05
CA LYS A 213 10.19 6.43 7.11
C LYS A 213 10.47 5.85 5.72
N GLY A 214 9.42 5.65 4.91
CA GLY A 214 9.57 5.16 3.53
C GLY A 214 10.42 6.10 2.68
N ILE A 215 10.18 7.40 2.77
CA ILE A 215 10.97 8.42 2.07
C ILE A 215 12.44 8.40 2.56
N ASP A 216 12.67 8.30 3.86
CA ASP A 216 14.02 8.26 4.42
C ASP A 216 14.78 6.99 4.00
N VAL A 217 14.13 5.83 4.05
CA VAL A 217 14.72 4.57 3.57
C VAL A 217 15.05 4.66 2.08
N PHE A 218 14.11 5.16 1.25
CA PHE A 218 14.34 5.28 -0.18
C PHE A 218 15.48 6.25 -0.50
N ARG A 219 15.58 7.38 0.18
CA ARG A 219 16.62 8.42 -0.07
C ARG A 219 18.05 7.87 -0.03
N GLU A 220 18.30 6.78 0.71
CA GLU A 220 19.61 6.15 0.79
C GLU A 220 19.90 5.20 -0.39
N ILE A 221 18.86 4.71 -1.07
CA ILE A 221 19.01 3.74 -2.18
C ILE A 221 19.71 4.36 -3.40
N PRO A 222 19.29 5.54 -3.93
CA PRO A 222 19.98 6.18 -5.05
C PRO A 222 21.44 6.50 -4.75
N LYS A 223 21.76 6.90 -3.53
CA LYS A 223 23.15 7.19 -3.12
C LYS A 223 24.03 5.94 -3.23
N ARG A 224 23.56 4.80 -2.70
CA ARG A 224 24.26 3.52 -2.79
C ARG A 224 24.37 3.03 -4.23
N TYR A 225 23.30 3.18 -5.00
CA TYR A 225 23.29 2.82 -6.42
C TYR A 225 24.33 3.64 -7.19
N GLN A 226 24.38 4.96 -7.00
CA GLN A 226 25.34 5.82 -7.66
C GLN A 226 26.77 5.50 -7.24
N ALA A 227 27.05 5.25 -5.97
CA ALA A 227 28.37 4.85 -5.49
C ALA A 227 28.87 3.55 -6.16
N LEU A 228 28.00 2.56 -6.31
CA LEU A 228 28.34 1.31 -7.02
C LEU A 228 28.58 1.55 -8.51
N LYS A 229 27.78 2.40 -9.14
CA LYS A 229 27.95 2.79 -10.54
C LYS A 229 29.29 3.49 -10.77
N ASP A 230 29.66 4.41 -9.89
CA ASP A 230 30.92 5.14 -9.96
C ASP A 230 32.12 4.19 -9.75
N LEU A 231 32.02 3.27 -8.79
CA LEU A 231 33.06 2.25 -8.54
C LEU A 231 33.32 1.37 -9.77
N THR A 232 32.27 1.08 -10.54
CA THR A 232 32.36 0.21 -11.73
C THR A 232 32.60 0.96 -13.04
N ALA A 233 32.62 2.29 -13.03
CA ALA A 233 32.76 3.10 -14.24
C ALA A 233 34.06 2.88 -14.98
N SER A 234 35.17 2.62 -14.24
CA SER A 234 36.52 2.41 -14.78
C SER A 234 36.84 0.94 -15.12
N VAL A 235 35.87 0.01 -14.94
CA VAL A 235 36.11 -1.41 -15.24
C VAL A 235 36.07 -1.64 -16.75
N GLU A 236 37.25 -1.95 -17.33
CA GLU A 236 37.38 -2.20 -18.78
C GLU A 236 36.86 -3.59 -19.18
N GLN A 237 37.16 -4.61 -18.39
CA GLN A 237 36.66 -5.98 -18.63
C GLN A 237 35.34 -6.22 -17.91
N ARG A 238 34.27 -6.25 -18.69
CA ARG A 238 32.93 -6.53 -18.17
C ARG A 238 32.57 -7.99 -18.42
N PRO A 239 32.08 -8.72 -17.42
CA PRO A 239 31.63 -10.09 -17.63
C PRO A 239 30.39 -10.13 -18.56
N THR A 240 30.33 -11.16 -19.38
CA THR A 240 29.11 -11.47 -20.10
C THR A 240 28.14 -12.16 -19.14
N VAL A 241 26.95 -11.62 -19.00
CA VAL A 241 25.90 -12.18 -18.12
C VAL A 241 24.76 -12.67 -19.01
N MET A 242 24.38 -13.93 -18.83
CA MET A 242 23.16 -14.47 -19.43
C MET A 242 22.05 -14.47 -18.38
N PHE A 243 20.98 -13.75 -18.67
CA PHE A 243 19.76 -13.86 -17.88
C PHE A 243 18.90 -14.96 -18.48
N ASN A 244 18.52 -15.92 -17.65
CA ASN A 244 17.56 -16.91 -18.05
C ASN A 244 16.18 -16.25 -18.13
N THR A 245 15.57 -16.26 -19.29
CA THR A 245 14.14 -15.97 -19.43
C THR A 245 13.39 -17.27 -19.23
N PRO A 246 12.34 -17.26 -18.38
CA PRO A 246 11.48 -18.43 -18.21
C PRO A 246 10.81 -18.87 -19.50
#